data_87f44ca135e8477aaf7e6d1b27bc298f
#
_entry.id   87f44ca135e8477aaf7e6d1b27bc298f
#
_cell.length_a   1.000
_cell.length_b   1.000
_cell.length_c   1.000
_cell.angle_alpha   90.00
_cell.angle_beta   90.00
_cell.angle_gamma   90.00
#
_symmetry.space_group_name_H-M   'P 1'
#
loop_
_entity.id
_entity.type
_entity.pdbx_description
1 polymer ?
#
loop_
_entity_poly.entity_id
_entity_poly.type
_entity_poly.pdbx_seq_one_letter_code
_entity_poly.pdbx_strand_id
1 'polypeptide(L)'
;MLQKTVISPLPVVLTPEEELKVLETARNSRTAAKADARPYTLLSLLLSTGIKKGECLALNQNHIDLDSPKSPRLFVRYSASGSRYKERNIELSADWVEAYQEYLVQYHPVDQVFPWSPRRLEYLLEDIGDAAGLEKHLSFDMCRWTSALDDWRSGMEHELLRQKLGISKIQWREVSMKLRQLAGE
;
A
#
# COMPACT_ATOMS: atom_id res chain seq x y z
N MET A 1 -14.46 -11.60 -37.22
CA MET A 1 -14.10 -12.39 -36.04
C MET A 1 -13.76 -11.42 -34.93
N LEU A 2 -14.64 -11.28 -33.94
CA LEU A 2 -14.35 -10.50 -32.75
C LEU A 2 -13.31 -11.27 -31.91
N GLN A 3 -12.08 -10.76 -31.79
CA GLN A 3 -11.13 -11.28 -30.84
C GLN A 3 -11.73 -11.13 -29.43
N LYS A 4 -12.10 -12.25 -28.81
CA LYS A 4 -12.37 -12.28 -27.37
C LYS A 4 -11.09 -11.86 -26.67
N THR A 5 -11.05 -10.62 -26.21
CA THR A 5 -10.03 -10.17 -25.27
C THR A 5 -10.17 -11.06 -24.05
N VAL A 6 -9.23 -11.97 -23.86
CA VAL A 6 -9.15 -12.78 -22.64
C VAL A 6 -8.74 -11.80 -21.53
N ILE A 7 -9.74 -11.27 -20.83
CA ILE A 7 -9.51 -10.44 -19.66
C ILE A 7 -8.93 -11.37 -18.58
N SER A 8 -7.72 -11.10 -18.13
CA SER A 8 -7.14 -11.83 -17.00
C SER A 8 -8.08 -11.68 -15.78
N PRO A 9 -8.14 -12.67 -14.86
CA PRO A 9 -9.07 -12.64 -13.74
C PRO A 9 -8.94 -11.31 -12.95
N LEU A 10 -10.07 -10.83 -12.43
CA LEU A 10 -10.09 -9.64 -11.60
C LEU A 10 -9.25 -9.87 -10.33
N PRO A 11 -8.48 -8.88 -9.88
CA PRO A 11 -7.76 -8.97 -8.63
C PRO A 11 -8.73 -9.07 -7.44
N VAL A 12 -8.29 -9.76 -6.41
CA VAL A 12 -9.02 -9.81 -5.14
C VAL A 12 -8.72 -8.53 -4.36
N VAL A 13 -9.77 -7.90 -3.86
CA VAL A 13 -9.70 -6.67 -3.07
C VAL A 13 -10.43 -6.84 -1.74
N LEU A 14 -10.14 -5.97 -0.79
CA LEU A 14 -10.91 -5.86 0.45
C LEU A 14 -12.22 -5.11 0.16
N THR A 15 -13.31 -5.54 0.80
CA THR A 15 -14.49 -4.68 0.91
C THR A 15 -14.23 -3.55 1.91
N PRO A 16 -15.01 -2.46 1.91
CA PRO A 16 -14.85 -1.40 2.91
C PRO A 16 -14.92 -1.91 4.36
N GLU A 17 -15.79 -2.89 4.64
CA GLU A 17 -15.93 -3.51 5.96
C GLU A 17 -14.71 -4.35 6.33
N GLU A 18 -14.16 -5.11 5.37
CA GLU A 18 -12.95 -5.91 5.57
C GLU A 18 -11.74 -5.01 5.79
N GLU A 19 -11.61 -3.93 5.01
CA GLU A 19 -10.54 -2.95 5.17
C GLU A 19 -10.56 -2.30 6.55
N LEU A 20 -11.74 -1.87 7.00
CA LEU A 20 -11.92 -1.30 8.33
C LEU A 20 -11.50 -2.30 9.42
N LYS A 21 -11.90 -3.57 9.31
CA LYS A 21 -11.54 -4.63 10.27
C LYS A 21 -10.03 -4.87 10.35
N VAL A 22 -9.36 -5.01 9.21
CA VAL A 22 -7.91 -5.25 9.21
C VAL A 22 -7.13 -4.04 9.73
N LEU A 23 -7.54 -2.82 9.40
CA LEU A 23 -6.94 -1.59 9.94
C LEU A 23 -7.16 -1.47 11.45
N GLU A 24 -8.36 -1.74 11.95
CA GLU A 24 -8.68 -1.71 13.38
C GLU A 24 -7.87 -2.77 14.14
N THR A 25 -7.81 -4.00 13.62
CA THR A 25 -7.00 -5.09 14.20
C THR A 25 -5.53 -4.70 14.28
N ALA A 26 -4.97 -4.16 13.21
CA ALA A 26 -3.59 -3.69 13.19
C ALA A 26 -3.36 -2.49 14.13
N ARG A 27 -4.33 -1.58 14.23
CA ARG A 27 -4.29 -0.43 15.16
C ARG A 27 -4.30 -0.88 16.62
N ASN A 28 -5.12 -1.86 16.96
CA ASN A 28 -5.23 -2.39 18.31
C ASN A 28 -3.92 -3.01 18.81
N SER A 29 -3.06 -3.51 17.92
CA SER A 29 -1.75 -4.02 18.31
C SER A 29 -0.83 -2.94 18.89
N ARG A 30 -1.04 -1.65 18.57
CA ARG A 30 -0.29 -0.52 19.12
C ARG A 30 -0.53 -0.29 20.62
N THR A 31 -1.72 -0.66 21.10
CA THR A 31 -2.17 -0.45 22.49
C THR A 31 -2.35 -1.74 23.29
N ALA A 32 -1.97 -2.87 22.73
CA ALA A 32 -2.02 -4.16 23.40
C ALA A 32 -1.03 -4.22 24.59
N ALA A 33 -1.19 -5.21 25.46
CA ALA A 33 -0.29 -5.42 26.61
C ALA A 33 1.19 -5.53 26.19
N LYS A 34 1.45 -6.09 25.00
CA LYS A 34 2.74 -6.04 24.31
C LYS A 34 2.54 -5.21 23.06
N ALA A 35 2.70 -3.89 23.19
CA ALA A 35 2.49 -2.95 22.11
C ALA A 35 3.43 -3.20 20.92
N ASP A 36 2.87 -3.21 19.72
CA ASP A 36 3.58 -3.38 18.45
C ASP A 36 3.00 -2.44 17.39
N ALA A 37 3.74 -1.41 17.03
CA ALA A 37 3.31 -0.46 15.98
C ALA A 37 3.54 -0.98 14.56
N ARG A 38 4.32 -2.04 14.39
CA ARG A 38 4.71 -2.57 13.07
C ARG A 38 3.54 -2.99 12.19
N PRO A 39 2.53 -3.75 12.69
CA PRO A 39 1.40 -4.18 11.87
C PRO A 39 0.64 -3.00 11.25
N TYR A 40 0.32 -2.00 12.05
CA TYR A 40 -0.40 -0.83 11.59
C TYR A 40 0.45 0.05 10.66
N THR A 41 1.73 0.26 11.00
CA THR A 41 2.65 1.04 10.17
C THR A 41 2.80 0.44 8.78
N LEU A 42 2.92 -0.88 8.67
CA LEU A 42 2.99 -1.56 7.37
C LEU A 42 1.66 -1.50 6.63
N LEU A 43 0.58 -1.98 7.24
CA LEU A 43 -0.72 -2.13 6.57
C LEU A 43 -1.28 -0.79 6.12
N SER A 44 -1.27 0.22 6.99
CA SER A 44 -1.81 1.54 6.64
C SER A 44 -0.98 2.25 5.57
N LEU A 45 0.36 2.03 5.52
CA LEU A 45 1.18 2.50 4.42
C LEU A 45 0.74 1.89 3.09
N LEU A 46 0.57 0.56 3.04
CA LEU A 46 0.20 -0.14 1.82
C LEU A 46 -1.18 0.28 1.30
N LEU A 47 -2.17 0.39 2.19
CA LEU A 47 -3.54 0.77 1.84
C LEU A 47 -3.67 2.23 1.43
N SER A 48 -2.90 3.14 2.03
CA SER A 48 -2.96 4.57 1.69
C SER A 48 -2.15 4.94 0.45
N THR A 49 -1.05 4.24 0.18
CA THR A 49 -0.10 4.61 -0.89
C THR A 49 -0.20 3.73 -2.13
N GLY A 50 -0.67 2.50 -2.00
CA GLY A 50 -0.70 1.53 -3.08
C GLY A 50 0.68 1.15 -3.64
N ILE A 51 1.77 1.35 -2.90
CA ILE A 51 3.13 0.98 -3.35
C ILE A 51 3.26 -0.52 -3.57
N LYS A 52 4.17 -0.90 -4.47
CA LYS A 52 4.46 -2.31 -4.75
C LYS A 52 5.25 -2.94 -3.60
N LYS A 53 5.14 -4.27 -3.47
CA LYS A 53 5.97 -5.04 -2.52
C LYS A 53 7.46 -4.70 -2.64
N GLY A 54 8.01 -4.71 -3.86
CA GLY A 54 9.42 -4.38 -4.09
C GLY A 54 9.78 -2.94 -3.71
N GLU A 55 8.86 -1.99 -3.90
CA GLU A 55 9.05 -0.59 -3.48
C GLU A 55 9.04 -0.46 -1.95
N CYS A 56 8.12 -1.18 -1.28
CA CYS A 56 8.07 -1.24 0.19
C CYS A 56 9.35 -1.83 0.78
N LEU A 57 9.87 -2.91 0.20
CA LEU A 57 11.11 -3.56 0.64
C LEU A 57 12.36 -2.69 0.43
N ALA A 58 12.35 -1.87 -0.61
CA ALA A 58 13.45 -0.96 -0.95
C ALA A 58 13.36 0.39 -0.23
N LEU A 59 12.33 0.60 0.60
CA LEU A 59 12.08 1.87 1.25
C LEU A 59 13.09 2.15 2.34
N ASN A 60 13.81 3.28 2.21
CA ASN A 60 14.74 3.78 3.21
C ASN A 60 14.13 4.93 4.02
N GLN A 61 14.62 5.15 5.22
CA GLN A 61 14.11 6.24 6.08
C GLN A 61 14.29 7.63 5.45
N ASN A 62 15.36 7.85 4.68
CA ASN A 62 15.59 9.09 3.94
C ASN A 62 14.61 9.31 2.76
N HIS A 63 13.79 8.32 2.44
CA HIS A 63 12.67 8.48 1.50
C HIS A 63 11.39 9.00 2.16
N ILE A 64 11.39 9.14 3.49
CA ILE A 64 10.26 9.69 4.27
C ILE A 64 10.62 11.11 4.67
N ASP A 65 9.88 12.08 4.15
CA ASP A 65 10.00 13.50 4.50
C ASP A 65 8.83 13.89 5.41
N LEU A 66 9.10 14.00 6.70
CA LEU A 66 8.13 14.41 7.72
C LEU A 66 8.06 15.92 7.88
N ASP A 67 9.07 16.66 7.41
CA ASP A 67 9.24 18.11 7.62
C ASP A 67 8.73 18.93 6.44
N SER A 68 8.15 18.29 5.44
CA SER A 68 7.59 18.98 4.27
C SER A 68 6.53 20.01 4.68
N PRO A 69 6.62 21.27 4.21
CA PRO A 69 5.75 22.36 4.65
C PRO A 69 4.27 22.19 4.24
N LYS A 70 3.98 21.31 3.29
CA LYS A 70 2.61 21.03 2.84
C LYS A 70 2.00 19.82 3.52
N SER A 71 2.73 18.71 3.51
CA SER A 71 2.31 17.43 4.11
C SER A 71 3.50 16.49 4.16
N PRO A 72 3.55 15.55 5.13
CA PRO A 72 4.51 14.46 5.12
C PRO A 72 4.43 13.68 3.82
N ARG A 73 5.58 13.21 3.30
CA ARG A 73 5.65 12.58 1.98
C ARG A 73 6.56 11.36 1.97
N LEU A 74 6.19 10.42 1.13
CA LEU A 74 6.98 9.27 0.75
C LEU A 74 7.53 9.49 -0.67
N PHE A 75 8.84 9.26 -0.84
CA PHE A 75 9.49 9.27 -2.15
C PHE A 75 9.75 7.83 -2.60
N VAL A 76 9.08 7.37 -3.64
CA VAL A 76 9.41 6.11 -4.29
C VAL A 76 10.60 6.35 -5.23
N ARG A 77 11.70 5.66 -5.00
CA ARG A 77 12.96 5.81 -5.72
C ARG A 77 13.34 4.53 -6.46
N TYR A 78 14.01 4.72 -7.58
CA TYR A 78 14.56 3.64 -8.39
C TYR A 78 16.01 3.97 -8.78
N SER A 79 16.93 3.03 -8.60
CA SER A 79 18.34 3.20 -8.98
C SER A 79 18.55 3.04 -10.49
N ALA A 80 17.77 2.19 -11.17
CA ALA A 80 17.91 1.94 -12.59
C ALA A 80 17.30 3.09 -13.41
N SER A 81 18.08 3.64 -14.36
CA SER A 81 17.65 4.78 -15.21
C SER A 81 16.37 4.49 -15.99
N GLY A 82 16.18 3.27 -16.49
CA GLY A 82 14.97 2.86 -17.22
C GLY A 82 13.70 2.78 -16.35
N SER A 83 13.83 2.87 -15.02
CA SER A 83 12.71 2.84 -14.08
C SER A 83 12.37 4.20 -13.47
N ARG A 84 13.07 5.27 -13.84
CA ARG A 84 12.84 6.62 -13.28
C ARG A 84 11.43 7.16 -13.51
N TYR A 85 10.75 6.74 -14.57
CA TYR A 85 9.34 7.11 -14.80
C TYR A 85 8.38 6.60 -13.73
N LYS A 86 8.81 5.66 -12.88
CA LYS A 86 8.05 5.12 -11.74
C LYS A 86 8.29 5.91 -10.46
N GLU A 87 9.31 6.75 -10.41
CA GLU A 87 9.60 7.59 -9.25
C GLU A 87 8.48 8.61 -9.04
N ARG A 88 8.08 8.78 -7.80
CA ARG A 88 6.97 9.65 -7.42
C ARG A 88 6.96 9.98 -5.95
N ASN A 89 6.22 11.04 -5.62
CA ASN A 89 5.94 11.48 -4.26
C ASN A 89 4.51 11.13 -3.92
N ILE A 90 4.28 10.56 -2.74
CA ILE A 90 2.96 10.21 -2.24
C ILE A 90 2.80 10.87 -0.88
N GLU A 91 1.66 11.51 -0.64
CA GLU A 91 1.33 12.11 0.65
C GLU A 91 1.08 11.03 1.70
N LEU A 92 1.52 11.30 2.93
CA LEU A 92 1.32 10.43 4.10
C LEU A 92 0.33 11.09 5.06
N SER A 93 -0.55 10.29 5.65
CA SER A 93 -1.52 10.77 6.63
C SER A 93 -0.85 11.04 7.98
N ALA A 94 -1.45 11.94 8.78
CA ALA A 94 -0.99 12.21 10.13
C ALA A 94 -1.04 10.95 11.03
N ASP A 95 -2.08 10.13 10.88
CA ASP A 95 -2.21 8.86 11.60
C ASP A 95 -1.06 7.90 11.30
N TRP A 96 -0.62 7.85 10.04
CA TRP A 96 0.52 7.02 9.67
C TRP A 96 1.81 7.56 10.28
N VAL A 97 2.01 8.87 10.26
CA VAL A 97 3.21 9.51 10.83
C VAL A 97 3.34 9.20 12.32
N GLU A 98 2.24 9.28 13.06
CA GLU A 98 2.20 8.94 14.49
C GLU A 98 2.60 7.47 14.71
N ALA A 99 2.01 6.53 13.97
CA ALA A 99 2.34 5.12 14.06
C ALA A 99 3.80 4.83 13.65
N TYR A 100 4.30 5.54 12.64
CA TYR A 100 5.68 5.42 12.20
C TYR A 100 6.67 5.92 13.26
N GLN A 101 6.36 7.00 13.96
CA GLN A 101 7.20 7.49 15.06
C GLN A 101 7.23 6.49 16.22
N GLU A 102 6.10 5.89 16.60
CA GLU A 102 6.07 4.80 17.58
C GLU A 102 6.91 3.59 17.13
N TYR A 103 6.77 3.21 15.85
CA TYR A 103 7.52 2.13 15.25
C TYR A 103 9.04 2.39 15.30
N LEU A 104 9.49 3.61 14.98
CA LEU A 104 10.90 3.99 15.07
C LEU A 104 11.45 3.85 16.48
N VAL A 105 10.67 4.21 17.50
CA VAL A 105 11.05 4.06 18.91
C VAL A 105 11.12 2.59 19.34
N GLN A 106 10.24 1.74 18.80
CA GLN A 106 10.20 0.32 19.18
C GLN A 106 11.28 -0.52 18.48
N TYR A 107 11.57 -0.24 17.21
CA TYR A 107 12.41 -1.11 16.39
C TYR A 107 13.76 -0.55 16.00
N HIS A 108 13.99 0.76 16.14
CA HIS A 108 15.25 1.45 15.82
C HIS A 108 15.86 1.04 14.47
N PRO A 109 15.10 1.01 13.36
CA PRO A 109 15.65 0.64 12.07
C PRO A 109 16.76 1.64 11.68
N VAL A 110 17.84 1.17 11.04
CA VAL A 110 18.99 2.01 10.70
C VAL A 110 18.81 2.70 9.36
N ASP A 111 18.63 1.94 8.30
CA ASP A 111 18.51 2.47 6.93
C ASP A 111 17.14 2.18 6.33
N GLN A 112 16.79 0.90 6.22
CA GLN A 112 15.51 0.46 5.67
C GLN A 112 14.37 0.75 6.63
N VAL A 113 13.23 1.19 6.10
CA VAL A 113 12.03 1.37 6.92
C VAL A 113 11.56 0.04 7.50
N PHE A 114 11.54 -1.01 6.68
CA PHE A 114 11.15 -2.37 7.10
C PHE A 114 12.31 -3.36 6.88
N PRO A 115 13.24 -3.49 7.85
CA PRO A 115 14.45 -4.33 7.70
C PRO A 115 14.15 -5.82 7.93
N TRP A 116 13.10 -6.35 7.33
CA TRP A 116 12.75 -7.77 7.40
C TRP A 116 12.73 -8.41 6.01
N SER A 117 12.84 -9.74 5.99
CA SER A 117 12.72 -10.47 4.74
C SER A 117 11.31 -10.31 4.12
N PRO A 118 11.19 -10.42 2.80
CA PRO A 118 9.89 -10.37 2.11
C PRO A 118 8.87 -11.33 2.72
N ARG A 119 9.30 -12.56 3.01
CA ARG A 119 8.45 -13.60 3.59
C ARG A 119 7.94 -13.23 4.99
N ARG A 120 8.78 -12.58 5.82
CA ARG A 120 8.36 -12.16 7.15
C ARG A 120 7.30 -11.06 7.10
N LEU A 121 7.40 -10.14 6.15
CA LEU A 121 6.37 -9.11 5.95
C LEU A 121 5.07 -9.70 5.37
N GLU A 122 5.17 -10.71 4.51
CA GLU A 122 3.99 -11.46 4.04
C GLU A 122 3.27 -12.15 5.20
N TYR A 123 3.99 -12.85 6.07
CA TYR A 123 3.40 -13.44 7.28
C TYR A 123 2.78 -12.40 8.22
N LEU A 124 3.39 -11.23 8.34
CA LEU A 124 2.80 -10.16 9.14
C LEU A 124 1.44 -9.71 8.60
N LEU A 125 1.29 -9.59 7.28
CA LEU A 125 0.00 -9.30 6.66
C LEU A 125 -1.00 -10.46 6.87
N GLU A 126 -0.56 -11.70 6.69
CA GLU A 126 -1.37 -12.89 6.93
C GLU A 126 -1.88 -12.93 8.37
N ASP A 127 -1.00 -12.74 9.35
CA ASP A 127 -1.36 -12.69 10.78
C ASP A 127 -2.42 -11.60 11.09
N ILE A 128 -2.32 -10.43 10.44
CA ILE A 128 -3.33 -9.36 10.58
C ILE A 128 -4.67 -9.82 10.00
N GLY A 129 -4.67 -10.41 8.81
CA GLY A 129 -5.87 -10.93 8.16
C GLY A 129 -6.56 -12.00 9.01
N ASP A 130 -5.80 -12.96 9.51
CA ASP A 130 -6.31 -14.05 10.36
C ASP A 130 -6.89 -13.50 11.68
N ALA A 131 -6.17 -12.60 12.34
CA ALA A 131 -6.64 -11.96 13.57
C ALA A 131 -7.91 -11.11 13.37
N ALA A 132 -8.09 -10.53 12.19
CA ALA A 132 -9.30 -9.81 11.80
C ALA A 132 -10.45 -10.74 11.38
N GLY A 133 -10.21 -12.04 11.27
CA GLY A 133 -11.19 -13.01 10.78
C GLY A 133 -11.50 -12.89 9.30
N LEU A 134 -10.49 -12.46 8.50
CA LEU A 134 -10.62 -12.35 7.06
C LEU A 134 -10.58 -13.76 6.42
N GLU A 135 -11.55 -14.07 5.57
CA GLU A 135 -11.57 -15.35 4.83
C GLU A 135 -10.59 -15.35 3.63
N LYS A 136 -10.10 -14.19 3.25
CA LYS A 136 -9.16 -13.98 2.14
C LYS A 136 -7.74 -13.91 2.68
N HIS A 137 -6.77 -14.35 1.89
CA HIS A 137 -5.35 -14.18 2.21
C HIS A 137 -4.92 -12.72 1.99
N LEU A 138 -4.70 -11.97 3.08
CA LEU A 138 -4.24 -10.58 3.01
C LEU A 138 -2.81 -10.52 2.48
N SER A 139 -2.59 -9.80 1.38
CA SER A 139 -1.32 -9.74 0.67
C SER A 139 -0.98 -8.32 0.22
N PHE A 140 0.28 -8.09 -0.15
CA PHE A 140 0.72 -6.84 -0.76
C PHE A 140 -0.09 -6.46 -2.01
N ASP A 141 -0.38 -7.44 -2.86
CA ASP A 141 -1.14 -7.19 -4.08
C ASP A 141 -2.58 -6.81 -3.78
N MET A 142 -3.21 -7.49 -2.83
CA MET A 142 -4.56 -7.14 -2.38
C MET A 142 -4.61 -5.72 -1.80
N CYS A 143 -3.66 -5.34 -0.95
CA CYS A 143 -3.58 -3.97 -0.41
C CYS A 143 -3.43 -2.93 -1.53
N ARG A 144 -2.57 -3.20 -2.52
CA ARG A 144 -2.36 -2.29 -3.65
C ARG A 144 -3.62 -2.11 -4.50
N TRP A 145 -4.32 -3.20 -4.83
CA TRP A 145 -5.56 -3.11 -5.60
C TRP A 145 -6.70 -2.48 -4.82
N THR A 146 -6.79 -2.72 -3.51
CA THR A 146 -7.75 -2.04 -2.63
C THR A 146 -7.49 -0.54 -2.62
N SER A 147 -6.25 -0.11 -2.37
CA SER A 147 -5.85 1.30 -2.44
C SER A 147 -6.20 1.96 -3.79
N ALA A 148 -5.91 1.27 -4.89
CA ALA A 148 -6.21 1.79 -6.22
C ALA A 148 -7.72 1.91 -6.47
N LEU A 149 -8.51 0.96 -5.96
CA LEU A 149 -9.97 0.99 -6.08
C LEU A 149 -10.60 2.11 -5.24
N ASP A 150 -10.08 2.35 -4.04
CA ASP A 150 -10.54 3.43 -3.17
C ASP A 150 -10.27 4.80 -3.79
N ASP A 151 -9.08 5.00 -4.32
CA ASP A 151 -8.73 6.21 -5.07
C ASP A 151 -9.64 6.39 -6.30
N TRP A 152 -9.94 5.30 -7.03
CA TRP A 152 -10.86 5.32 -8.16
C TRP A 152 -12.28 5.74 -7.73
N ARG A 153 -12.82 5.10 -6.68
CA ARG A 153 -14.15 5.40 -6.14
C ARG A 153 -14.26 6.79 -5.54
N SER A 154 -13.16 7.33 -5.00
CA SER A 154 -13.11 8.70 -4.50
C SER A 154 -13.11 9.76 -5.61
N GLY A 155 -13.03 9.34 -6.88
CA GLY A 155 -13.01 10.24 -8.03
C GLY A 155 -11.63 10.84 -8.32
N MET A 156 -10.55 10.19 -7.87
CA MET A 156 -9.20 10.64 -8.22
C MET A 156 -9.05 10.68 -9.74
N GLU A 157 -8.46 11.76 -10.25
CA GLU A 157 -8.22 11.92 -11.70
C GLU A 157 -7.33 10.76 -12.20
N HIS A 158 -7.69 10.17 -13.33
CA HIS A 158 -7.10 8.91 -13.83
C HIS A 158 -5.60 9.00 -14.10
N GLU A 159 -5.12 10.15 -14.58
CA GLU A 159 -3.70 10.34 -14.80
C GLU A 159 -2.93 10.46 -13.48
N LEU A 160 -3.50 11.10 -12.46
CA LEU A 160 -2.93 11.16 -11.11
C LEU A 160 -2.88 9.77 -10.48
N LEU A 161 -3.95 8.98 -10.61
CA LEU A 161 -3.98 7.61 -10.10
C LEU A 161 -2.93 6.73 -10.80
N ARG A 162 -2.80 6.84 -12.13
CA ARG A 162 -1.75 6.14 -12.89
C ARG A 162 -0.36 6.49 -12.37
N GLN A 163 -0.10 7.79 -12.14
CA GLN A 163 1.17 8.28 -11.63
C GLN A 163 1.41 7.80 -10.19
N LYS A 164 0.41 7.87 -9.32
CA LYS A 164 0.48 7.35 -7.94
C LYS A 164 0.83 5.87 -7.93
N LEU A 165 0.27 5.07 -8.83
CA LEU A 165 0.58 3.65 -8.97
C LEU A 165 1.94 3.37 -9.63
N GLY A 166 2.60 4.37 -10.23
CA GLY A 166 3.90 4.23 -10.90
C GLY A 166 3.87 3.24 -12.06
N ILE A 167 2.85 3.31 -12.90
CA ILE A 167 2.67 2.44 -14.06
C ILE A 167 2.66 3.22 -15.38
N SER A 168 3.04 2.53 -16.46
CA SER A 168 3.05 3.11 -17.81
C SER A 168 1.63 3.31 -18.36
N LYS A 169 1.50 4.12 -19.40
CA LYS A 169 0.22 4.30 -20.11
C LYS A 169 -0.31 2.98 -20.71
N ILE A 170 0.60 2.08 -21.11
CA ILE A 170 0.21 0.77 -21.64
C ILE A 170 -0.41 -0.09 -20.53
N GLN A 171 0.27 -0.19 -19.38
CA GLN A 171 -0.23 -0.92 -18.22
C GLN A 171 -1.55 -0.32 -17.69
N TRP A 172 -1.68 1.00 -17.74
CA TRP A 172 -2.89 1.69 -17.29
C TRP A 172 -4.16 1.26 -18.04
N ARG A 173 -4.05 0.91 -19.32
CA ARG A 173 -5.21 0.43 -20.11
C ARG A 173 -5.86 -0.79 -19.46
N GLU A 174 -5.06 -1.76 -19.05
CA GLU A 174 -5.56 -2.97 -18.37
C GLU A 174 -6.04 -2.65 -16.95
N VAL A 175 -5.23 -1.92 -16.18
CA VAL A 175 -5.54 -1.56 -14.79
C VAL A 175 -6.84 -0.77 -14.70
N SER A 176 -7.04 0.24 -15.54
CA SER A 176 -8.25 1.05 -15.52
C SER A 176 -9.52 0.26 -15.90
N MET A 177 -9.40 -0.70 -16.82
CA MET A 177 -10.52 -1.61 -17.13
C MET A 177 -10.91 -2.48 -15.93
N LYS A 178 -9.92 -3.02 -15.22
CA LYS A 178 -10.15 -3.81 -14.00
C LYS A 178 -10.76 -2.98 -12.88
N LEU A 179 -10.26 -1.77 -12.67
CA LEU A 179 -10.80 -0.85 -11.64
C LEU A 179 -12.26 -0.48 -11.95
N ARG A 180 -12.58 -0.20 -13.22
CA ARG A 180 -13.97 0.06 -13.64
C ARG A 180 -14.88 -1.13 -13.32
N GLN A 181 -14.48 -2.35 -13.66
CA GLN A 181 -15.26 -3.54 -13.35
C GLN A 181 -15.42 -3.77 -11.84
N LEU A 182 -14.35 -3.57 -11.06
CA LEU A 182 -14.40 -3.67 -9.60
C LEU A 182 -15.27 -2.58 -8.95
N ALA A 183 -15.36 -1.41 -9.57
CA ALA A 183 -16.23 -0.32 -9.14
C ALA A 183 -17.70 -0.53 -9.51
N GLY A 184 -18.01 -1.47 -10.42
CA GLY A 184 -19.37 -1.74 -10.90
C GLY A 184 -19.84 -0.79 -12.01
N GLU A 185 -18.89 -0.24 -12.78
CA GLU A 185 -19.14 0.72 -13.89
C GLU A 185 -19.08 0.05 -15.28
#